data_1df947582f7410cdc45d9d72f08aeb5f
#
_entry.id   1df947582f7410cdc45d9d72f08aeb5f
#
_cell.length_a   1.000
_cell.length_b   1.000
_cell.length_c   1.000
_cell.angle_alpha   90.00
_cell.angle_beta   90.00
_cell.angle_gamma   90.00
#
_symmetry.space_group_name_H-M   'P 1'
#
loop_
_entity.id
_entity.type
_entity.pdbx_description
1 polymer ?
#
loop_
_entity_poly.entity_id
_entity_poly.type
_entity_poly.pdbx_seq_one_letter_code
_entity_poly.pdbx_strand_id
1 'polypeptide(L)'
;MSAIKLENILFLDIETAPLHYHYSTLSTTEKELWDKKWFYSKDVTAEQQYAKAGIYAEFAKVICIGLGYISEGKFRTKCIAGDNEKELLIEFSDLLTQFFNTSSHYLCAHNGKEFDYPFLCRRLLVNGLPLPKLLQLQGNKPWEVKHLDTMELWRFGDIKNFTSLNLLAHIFGIPSPKDDIDGSQIAQVYYEEKNMERIKNYCTKDVVTLARVYQSLKALPVLQDSDIIYA
;
A
#
# COMPACT_ATOMS: atom_id res chain seq x y z
N MET A 1 20.14 -11.01 16.08
CA MET A 1 19.65 -9.68 15.65
C MET A 1 18.83 -9.09 16.79
N SER A 2 19.09 -7.84 17.20
CA SER A 2 18.22 -7.15 18.18
C SER A 2 16.81 -7.02 17.59
N ALA A 3 15.79 -7.17 18.45
CA ALA A 3 14.40 -6.99 18.03
C ALA A 3 14.20 -5.55 17.50
N ILE A 4 13.47 -5.42 16.38
CA ILE A 4 13.11 -4.11 15.84
C ILE A 4 12.12 -3.47 16.82
N LYS A 5 12.39 -2.24 17.24
CA LYS A 5 11.46 -1.47 18.10
C LYS A 5 10.26 -1.04 17.28
N LEU A 6 9.06 -1.14 17.84
CA LEU A 6 7.82 -0.78 17.16
C LEU A 6 7.78 0.70 16.77
N GLU A 7 8.39 1.57 17.58
CA GLU A 7 8.51 3.02 17.31
C GLU A 7 9.34 3.33 16.05
N ASN A 8 10.15 2.37 15.58
CA ASN A 8 10.94 2.51 14.37
C ASN A 8 10.22 2.03 13.12
N ILE A 9 8.96 1.59 13.24
CA ILE A 9 8.17 1.05 12.14
C ILE A 9 7.09 2.05 11.75
N LEU A 10 7.07 2.41 10.46
CA LEU A 10 5.94 3.07 9.84
C LEU A 10 5.12 2.02 9.08
N PHE A 11 3.95 1.70 9.58
CA PHE A 11 2.97 0.87 8.90
C PHE A 11 2.32 1.68 7.79
N LEU A 12 2.20 1.12 6.60
CA LEU A 12 1.58 1.81 5.47
C LEU A 12 0.77 0.86 4.61
N ASP A 13 -0.23 1.44 3.96
CA ASP A 13 -1.05 0.84 2.93
C ASP A 13 -1.38 1.91 1.90
N ILE A 14 -1.50 1.54 0.61
CA ILE A 14 -1.83 2.50 -0.45
C ILE A 14 -3.07 2.09 -1.21
N GLU A 15 -3.88 3.10 -1.56
CA GLU A 15 -4.97 2.91 -2.50
C GLU A 15 -4.63 3.58 -3.82
N THR A 16 -4.92 2.86 -4.89
CA THR A 16 -4.59 3.28 -6.24
C THR A 16 -5.82 3.27 -7.14
N ALA A 17 -5.80 4.15 -8.13
CA ALA A 17 -6.83 4.18 -9.17
C ALA A 17 -6.17 4.27 -10.55
N PRO A 18 -6.75 3.66 -11.61
CA PRO A 18 -6.23 3.83 -12.97
C PRO A 18 -6.24 5.31 -13.37
N LEU A 19 -5.29 5.75 -14.19
CA LEU A 19 -5.24 7.14 -14.70
C LEU A 19 -6.48 7.49 -15.52
N HIS A 20 -7.02 6.52 -16.23
CA HIS A 20 -8.28 6.56 -16.98
C HIS A 20 -9.19 5.46 -16.48
N TYR A 21 -10.43 5.79 -16.13
CA TYR A 21 -11.34 4.80 -15.55
C TYR A 21 -11.74 3.69 -16.54
N HIS A 22 -11.91 4.05 -17.83
CA HIS A 22 -12.29 3.10 -18.86
C HIS A 22 -11.21 2.96 -19.92
N TYR A 23 -10.98 1.74 -20.39
CA TYR A 23 -10.09 1.45 -21.51
C TYR A 23 -10.41 2.30 -22.75
N SER A 24 -11.69 2.53 -23.04
CA SER A 24 -12.14 3.33 -24.17
C SER A 24 -11.63 4.78 -24.17
N THR A 25 -11.30 5.32 -22.98
CA THR A 25 -10.82 6.71 -22.81
C THR A 25 -9.31 6.87 -22.91
N LEU A 26 -8.58 5.77 -23.05
CA LEU A 26 -7.14 5.81 -23.32
C LEU A 26 -6.85 6.49 -24.67
N SER A 27 -5.76 7.23 -24.74
CA SER A 27 -5.20 7.70 -26.01
C SER A 27 -4.75 6.52 -26.89
N THR A 28 -4.57 6.76 -28.18
CA THR A 28 -4.09 5.73 -29.11
C THR A 28 -2.80 5.09 -28.64
N THR A 29 -1.83 5.90 -28.21
CA THR A 29 -0.52 5.42 -27.73
C THR A 29 -0.67 4.58 -26.45
N GLU A 30 -1.50 5.02 -25.50
CA GLU A 30 -1.72 4.26 -24.26
C GLU A 30 -2.39 2.92 -24.54
N LYS A 31 -3.37 2.86 -25.45
CA LYS A 31 -3.96 1.60 -25.91
C LYS A 31 -2.94 0.66 -26.51
N GLU A 32 -2.13 1.14 -27.44
CA GLU A 32 -1.06 0.35 -28.06
C GLU A 32 -0.08 -0.22 -27.02
N LEU A 33 0.32 0.60 -26.02
CA LEU A 33 1.21 0.15 -24.96
C LEU A 33 0.55 -0.87 -24.01
N TRP A 34 -0.72 -0.66 -23.67
CA TRP A 34 -1.49 -1.60 -22.88
C TRP A 34 -1.73 -2.91 -23.62
N ASP A 35 -2.15 -2.88 -24.87
CA ASP A 35 -2.38 -4.07 -25.71
C ASP A 35 -1.11 -4.89 -25.89
N LYS A 36 0.03 -4.21 -26.08
CA LYS A 36 1.33 -4.86 -26.17
C LYS A 36 1.72 -5.62 -24.91
N LYS A 37 1.39 -5.07 -23.72
CA LYS A 37 1.60 -5.72 -22.42
C LYS A 37 0.84 -7.05 -22.33
N TRP A 38 -0.33 -7.16 -22.95
CA TRP A 38 -1.23 -8.31 -22.88
C TRP A 38 -1.27 -9.16 -24.15
N PHE A 39 -0.40 -8.87 -25.11
CA PHE A 39 -0.39 -9.53 -26.41
C PHE A 39 -0.35 -11.07 -26.36
N TYR A 40 0.30 -11.63 -25.33
CA TYR A 40 0.42 -13.08 -25.15
C TYR A 40 -0.68 -13.70 -24.27
N SER A 41 -1.63 -12.91 -23.81
CA SER A 41 -2.78 -13.42 -23.03
C SER A 41 -3.74 -14.14 -23.97
N LYS A 42 -3.96 -15.44 -23.75
CA LYS A 42 -4.76 -16.27 -24.67
C LYS A 42 -6.26 -16.23 -24.36
N ASP A 43 -6.62 -16.01 -23.09
CA ASP A 43 -7.98 -16.25 -22.61
C ASP A 43 -8.77 -14.96 -22.34
N VAL A 44 -8.08 -13.80 -22.29
CA VAL A 44 -8.67 -12.53 -21.88
C VAL A 44 -8.14 -11.41 -22.77
N THR A 45 -9.03 -10.55 -23.28
CA THR A 45 -8.61 -9.42 -24.10
C THR A 45 -7.89 -8.34 -23.28
N ALA A 46 -7.07 -7.51 -23.93
CA ALA A 46 -6.41 -6.38 -23.28
C ALA A 46 -7.42 -5.42 -22.63
N GLU A 47 -8.55 -5.17 -23.28
CA GLU A 47 -9.64 -4.36 -22.70
C GLU A 47 -10.21 -4.97 -21.41
N GLN A 48 -10.48 -6.28 -21.39
CA GLN A 48 -10.93 -6.96 -20.17
C GLN A 48 -9.89 -6.92 -19.04
N GLN A 49 -8.59 -6.99 -19.39
CA GLN A 49 -7.51 -6.85 -18.40
C GLN A 49 -7.41 -5.44 -17.81
N TYR A 50 -8.00 -4.44 -18.50
CA TYR A 50 -7.93 -3.05 -18.04
C TYR A 50 -8.68 -2.82 -16.71
N ALA A 51 -9.59 -3.70 -16.34
CA ALA A 51 -10.19 -3.70 -15.00
C ALA A 51 -9.14 -3.80 -13.85
N LYS A 52 -7.94 -4.32 -14.16
CA LYS A 52 -6.81 -4.41 -13.23
C LYS A 52 -5.78 -3.28 -13.40
N ALA A 53 -6.07 -2.25 -14.18
CA ALA A 53 -5.10 -1.18 -14.46
C ALA A 53 -4.60 -0.49 -13.19
N GLY A 54 -5.42 -0.44 -12.14
CA GLY A 54 -5.08 0.15 -10.84
C GLY A 54 -3.82 -0.42 -10.17
N ILE A 55 -3.44 -1.65 -10.47
CA ILE A 55 -2.23 -2.27 -9.88
C ILE A 55 -0.94 -2.01 -10.68
N TYR A 56 -1.01 -1.33 -11.82
CA TYR A 56 0.15 -1.03 -12.67
C TYR A 56 0.51 0.46 -12.58
N ALA A 57 1.63 0.76 -11.95
CA ALA A 57 2.08 2.13 -11.71
C ALA A 57 2.27 2.97 -13.00
N GLU A 58 2.42 2.33 -14.15
CA GLU A 58 2.50 2.97 -15.46
C GLU A 58 1.15 3.48 -15.97
N PHE A 59 0.04 2.89 -15.48
CA PHE A 59 -1.33 3.17 -15.90
C PHE A 59 -2.24 3.62 -14.77
N ALA A 60 -1.69 3.76 -13.55
CA ALA A 60 -2.43 4.14 -12.36
C ALA A 60 -1.71 5.21 -11.56
N LYS A 61 -2.41 5.80 -10.60
CA LYS A 61 -1.91 6.78 -9.64
C LYS A 61 -2.25 6.38 -8.21
N VAL A 62 -1.47 6.89 -7.25
CA VAL A 62 -1.80 6.82 -5.82
C VAL A 62 -2.86 7.87 -5.51
N ILE A 63 -3.93 7.49 -4.84
CA ILE A 63 -5.02 8.38 -4.41
C ILE A 63 -5.15 8.48 -2.89
N CYS A 64 -4.59 7.50 -2.17
CA CYS A 64 -4.59 7.48 -0.72
C CYS A 64 -3.34 6.75 -0.20
N ILE A 65 -2.74 7.24 0.87
CA ILE A 65 -1.69 6.59 1.65
C ILE A 65 -2.12 6.59 3.11
N GLY A 66 -2.46 5.43 3.62
CA GLY A 66 -2.69 5.20 5.04
C GLY A 66 -1.37 4.98 5.77
N LEU A 67 -1.20 5.62 6.91
CA LEU A 67 0.00 5.54 7.73
C LEU A 67 -0.37 5.24 9.18
N GLY A 68 0.46 4.43 9.85
CA GLY A 68 0.33 4.13 11.25
C GLY A 68 1.69 4.03 11.93
N TYR A 69 1.85 4.63 13.09
CA TYR A 69 3.09 4.60 13.84
C TYR A 69 2.85 4.73 15.35
N ILE A 70 3.80 4.24 16.14
CA ILE A 70 3.73 4.38 17.60
C ILE A 70 4.47 5.65 18.02
N SER A 71 3.80 6.49 18.79
CA SER A 71 4.36 7.67 19.43
C SER A 71 3.74 7.85 20.80
N GLU A 72 4.57 8.09 21.83
CA GLU A 72 4.13 8.29 23.22
C GLU A 72 3.27 7.13 23.75
N GLY A 73 3.60 5.91 23.37
CA GLY A 73 2.87 4.69 23.78
C GLY A 73 1.51 4.49 23.13
N LYS A 74 1.14 5.33 22.15
CA LYS A 74 -0.12 5.22 21.40
C LYS A 74 0.16 4.95 19.93
N PHE A 75 -0.72 4.22 19.27
CA PHE A 75 -0.71 4.04 17.82
C PHE A 75 -1.50 5.16 17.17
N ARG A 76 -0.81 5.97 16.38
CA ARG A 76 -1.40 7.11 15.67
C ARG A 76 -1.55 6.77 14.21
N THR A 77 -2.72 7.06 13.64
CA THR A 77 -2.96 6.94 12.21
C THR A 77 -2.91 8.32 11.55
N LYS A 78 -2.56 8.34 10.28
CA LYS A 78 -2.68 9.49 9.39
C LYS A 78 -3.04 8.97 8.01
N CYS A 79 -3.96 9.63 7.33
CA CYS A 79 -4.29 9.33 5.94
C CYS A 79 -4.01 10.55 5.07
N ILE A 80 -3.14 10.38 4.07
CA ILE A 80 -2.84 11.39 3.05
C ILE A 80 -3.60 10.98 1.79
N ALA A 81 -4.58 11.77 1.35
CA ALA A 81 -5.44 11.42 0.23
C ALA A 81 -5.83 12.65 -0.59
N GLY A 82 -6.07 12.47 -1.88
CA GLY A 82 -6.50 13.55 -2.76
C GLY A 82 -6.39 13.22 -4.24
N ASP A 83 -6.89 14.14 -5.06
CA ASP A 83 -6.90 14.02 -6.52
C ASP A 83 -5.54 14.40 -7.15
N ASN A 84 -4.79 15.28 -6.49
CA ASN A 84 -3.47 15.69 -6.91
C ASN A 84 -2.39 14.75 -6.35
N GLU A 85 -2.06 13.72 -7.11
CA GLU A 85 -1.07 12.72 -6.72
C GLU A 85 0.28 13.35 -6.35
N LYS A 86 0.72 14.39 -7.07
CA LYS A 86 2.02 15.02 -6.82
C LYS A 86 2.08 15.67 -5.43
N GLU A 87 1.03 16.37 -5.03
CA GLU A 87 0.95 16.99 -3.68
C GLU A 87 0.92 15.92 -2.60
N LEU A 88 0.14 14.85 -2.79
CA LEU A 88 0.08 13.71 -1.90
C LEU A 88 1.46 13.06 -1.71
N LEU A 89 2.18 12.82 -2.80
CA LEU A 89 3.52 12.24 -2.76
C LEU A 89 4.57 13.17 -2.13
N ILE A 90 4.44 14.49 -2.30
CA ILE A 90 5.28 15.48 -1.61
C ILE A 90 5.06 15.40 -0.11
N GLU A 91 3.80 15.45 0.35
CA GLU A 91 3.47 15.35 1.78
C GLU A 91 4.00 14.05 2.40
N PHE A 92 3.84 12.94 1.70
CA PHE A 92 4.39 11.64 2.14
C PHE A 92 5.93 11.65 2.21
N SER A 93 6.60 12.21 1.21
CA SER A 93 8.07 12.31 1.16
C SER A 93 8.62 13.18 2.27
N ASP A 94 7.96 14.30 2.56
CA ASP A 94 8.31 15.22 3.64
C ASP A 94 8.18 14.54 5.00
N LEU A 95 7.10 13.78 5.23
CA LEU A 95 6.90 12.98 6.44
C LEU A 95 8.04 11.96 6.61
N LEU A 96 8.37 11.20 5.56
CA LEU A 96 9.47 10.24 5.62
C LEU A 96 10.81 10.94 5.93
N THR A 97 11.08 12.06 5.27
CA THR A 97 12.34 12.81 5.43
C THR A 97 12.47 13.41 6.83
N GLN A 98 11.36 13.87 7.39
CA GLN A 98 11.35 14.53 8.69
C GLN A 98 11.42 13.52 9.85
N PHE A 99 10.66 12.43 9.79
CA PHE A 99 10.45 11.54 10.92
C PHE A 99 11.04 10.12 10.76
N PHE A 100 11.22 9.64 9.53
CA PHE A 100 11.63 8.28 9.24
C PHE A 100 12.85 8.21 8.30
N ASN A 101 13.94 8.91 8.63
CA ASN A 101 15.10 9.09 7.74
C ASN A 101 16.38 8.35 8.16
N THR A 102 16.32 7.50 9.19
CA THR A 102 17.50 6.78 9.68
C THR A 102 17.54 5.34 9.18
N SER A 103 18.71 4.69 9.30
CA SER A 103 18.91 3.28 8.94
C SER A 103 18.20 2.30 9.87
N SER A 104 17.71 2.79 11.04
CA SER A 104 16.96 1.99 12.01
C SER A 104 15.45 2.02 11.77
N HIS A 105 14.96 2.86 10.84
CA HIS A 105 13.55 2.93 10.49
C HIS A 105 13.19 1.93 9.40
N TYR A 106 11.98 1.42 9.47
CA TYR A 106 11.43 0.42 8.57
C TYR A 106 10.03 0.83 8.11
N LEU A 107 9.71 0.54 6.87
CA LEU A 107 8.32 0.50 6.42
C LEU A 107 7.78 -0.91 6.67
N CYS A 108 6.49 -1.03 6.97
CA CYS A 108 5.78 -2.30 7.08
C CYS A 108 4.49 -2.23 6.29
N ALA A 109 4.28 -3.19 5.40
CA ALA A 109 3.06 -3.31 4.61
C ALA A 109 2.68 -4.79 4.44
N HIS A 110 1.53 -5.07 3.84
CA HIS A 110 1.11 -6.42 3.48
C HIS A 110 1.28 -6.64 1.97
N ASN A 111 2.17 -7.53 1.56
CA ASN A 111 2.63 -7.67 0.18
C ASN A 111 3.33 -6.40 -0.37
N GLY A 112 3.82 -5.56 0.53
CA GLY A 112 4.35 -4.25 0.18
C GLY A 112 5.66 -4.29 -0.59
N LYS A 113 6.47 -5.33 -0.43
CA LYS A 113 7.70 -5.52 -1.21
C LYS A 113 7.42 -5.76 -2.69
N GLU A 114 6.28 -6.36 -3.01
CA GLU A 114 5.86 -6.62 -4.40
C GLU A 114 4.97 -5.51 -4.94
N PHE A 115 4.23 -4.78 -4.08
CA PHE A 115 3.26 -3.78 -4.52
C PHE A 115 3.56 -2.37 -3.99
N ASP A 116 3.31 -2.07 -2.73
CA ASP A 116 3.30 -0.69 -2.20
C ASP A 116 4.61 0.05 -2.42
N TYR A 117 5.73 -0.55 -2.00
CA TYR A 117 7.03 0.13 -2.09
C TYR A 117 7.46 0.38 -3.54
N PRO A 118 7.45 -0.60 -4.44
CA PRO A 118 7.80 -0.34 -5.84
C PRO A 118 6.80 0.58 -6.55
N PHE A 119 5.51 0.52 -6.19
CA PHE A 119 4.50 1.43 -6.75
C PHE A 119 4.79 2.88 -6.36
N LEU A 120 4.99 3.16 -5.07
CA LEU A 120 5.36 4.48 -4.56
C LEU A 120 6.65 5.00 -5.22
N CYS A 121 7.70 4.16 -5.31
CA CYS A 121 8.95 4.54 -5.97
C CYS A 121 8.74 4.98 -7.43
N ARG A 122 7.98 4.18 -8.18
CA ARG A 122 7.68 4.48 -9.59
C ARG A 122 6.88 5.77 -9.72
N ARG A 123 5.85 5.96 -8.88
CA ARG A 123 5.01 7.15 -8.94
C ARG A 123 5.75 8.42 -8.52
N LEU A 124 6.64 8.35 -7.53
CA LEU A 124 7.53 9.46 -7.19
C LEU A 124 8.36 9.88 -8.41
N LEU A 125 9.01 8.95 -9.10
CA LEU A 125 9.84 9.26 -10.27
C LEU A 125 9.00 9.78 -11.44
N VAL A 126 7.82 9.23 -11.71
CA VAL A 126 6.90 9.71 -12.75
C VAL A 126 6.47 11.16 -12.49
N ASN A 127 6.31 11.54 -11.22
CA ASN A 127 5.98 12.92 -10.82
C ASN A 127 7.20 13.85 -10.72
N GLY A 128 8.40 13.38 -11.08
CA GLY A 128 9.64 14.15 -11.03
C GLY A 128 10.14 14.44 -9.61
N LEU A 129 9.77 13.59 -8.64
CA LEU A 129 10.13 13.72 -7.24
C LEU A 129 11.32 12.80 -6.88
N PRO A 130 12.24 13.27 -6.02
CA PRO A 130 13.33 12.42 -5.54
C PRO A 130 12.81 11.33 -4.61
N LEU A 131 13.49 10.18 -4.59
CA LEU A 131 13.16 9.10 -3.67
C LEU A 131 13.67 9.44 -2.25
N PRO A 132 12.81 9.45 -1.22
CA PRO A 132 13.22 9.48 0.16
C PRO A 132 14.18 8.32 0.51
N LYS A 133 15.01 8.50 1.53
CA LYS A 133 16.05 7.53 1.89
C LYS A 133 15.53 6.10 2.04
N LEU A 134 14.36 5.91 2.69
CA LEU A 134 13.76 4.59 2.87
C LEU A 134 13.29 3.96 1.57
N LEU A 135 13.02 4.75 0.54
CA LEU A 135 12.56 4.28 -0.78
C LEU A 135 13.67 4.23 -1.84
N GLN A 136 14.95 4.44 -1.46
CA GLN A 136 16.09 4.25 -2.36
C GLN A 136 16.37 2.75 -2.55
N LEU A 137 15.45 2.05 -3.21
CA LEU A 137 15.46 0.61 -3.38
C LEU A 137 15.99 0.16 -4.74
N GLN A 138 16.39 1.09 -5.61
CA GLN A 138 16.90 0.79 -6.95
C GLN A 138 18.10 -0.14 -6.91
N GLY A 139 18.07 -1.20 -7.72
CA GLY A 139 19.13 -2.18 -7.80
C GLY A 139 19.12 -3.25 -6.70
N ASN A 140 18.31 -3.09 -5.66
CA ASN A 140 18.20 -4.09 -4.62
C ASN A 140 17.44 -5.34 -5.13
N LYS A 141 17.93 -6.51 -4.74
CA LYS A 141 17.17 -7.74 -4.91
C LYS A 141 16.07 -7.82 -3.84
N PRO A 142 14.97 -8.57 -4.05
CA PRO A 142 13.86 -8.63 -3.09
C PRO A 142 14.28 -8.93 -1.64
N TRP A 143 15.27 -9.79 -1.45
CA TRP A 143 15.78 -10.15 -0.12
C TRP A 143 16.73 -9.11 0.50
N GLU A 144 17.20 -8.13 -0.27
CA GLU A 144 18.02 -7.01 0.21
C GLU A 144 17.17 -5.84 0.70
N VAL A 145 15.88 -5.82 0.32
CA VAL A 145 14.92 -4.83 0.81
C VAL A 145 14.63 -5.08 2.29
N LYS A 146 15.11 -4.18 3.15
CA LYS A 146 15.03 -4.30 4.61
C LYS A 146 13.62 -4.13 5.18
N HIS A 147 12.71 -3.56 4.41
CA HIS A 147 11.35 -3.29 4.87
C HIS A 147 10.62 -4.57 5.23
N LEU A 148 9.64 -4.42 6.10
CA LEU A 148 8.86 -5.50 6.65
C LEU A 148 7.65 -5.76 5.74
N ASP A 149 7.32 -7.03 5.59
CA ASP A 149 6.18 -7.47 4.80
C ASP A 149 5.49 -8.61 5.55
N THR A 150 4.25 -8.38 5.98
CA THR A 150 3.52 -9.35 6.80
C THR A 150 3.14 -10.61 6.02
N MET A 151 2.98 -10.52 4.69
CA MET A 151 2.79 -11.70 3.85
C MET A 151 4.07 -12.54 3.78
N GLU A 152 5.23 -11.89 3.60
CA GLU A 152 6.52 -12.58 3.59
C GLU A 152 6.83 -13.23 4.94
N LEU A 153 6.55 -12.54 6.06
CA LEU A 153 6.70 -13.08 7.40
C LEU A 153 5.82 -14.32 7.63
N TRP A 154 4.60 -14.33 7.10
CA TRP A 154 3.67 -15.46 7.20
C TRP A 154 4.10 -16.66 6.35
N ARG A 155 4.76 -16.42 5.23
CA ARG A 155 5.15 -17.49 4.29
C ARG A 155 6.13 -18.52 4.89
N PHE A 156 6.96 -18.16 5.87
CA PHE A 156 8.01 -19.04 6.41
C PHE A 156 8.80 -19.80 5.32
N GLY A 157 9.04 -19.16 4.18
CA GLY A 157 9.73 -19.76 3.02
C GLY A 157 8.83 -20.41 1.97
N ASP A 158 7.51 -20.54 2.21
CA ASP A 158 6.54 -21.00 1.20
C ASP A 158 6.17 -19.84 0.25
N ILE A 159 6.93 -19.72 -0.84
CA ILE A 159 6.76 -18.63 -1.81
C ILE A 159 5.48 -18.73 -2.66
N LYS A 160 4.79 -19.87 -2.64
CA LYS A 160 3.57 -20.08 -3.44
C LYS A 160 2.28 -19.69 -2.71
N ASN A 161 2.37 -19.38 -1.43
CA ASN A 161 1.20 -19.08 -0.61
C ASN A 161 0.96 -17.57 -0.54
N PHE A 162 -0.19 -17.14 -1.05
CA PHE A 162 -0.65 -15.76 -1.00
C PHE A 162 -1.83 -15.68 -0.03
N THR A 163 -1.57 -15.22 1.19
CA THR A 163 -2.60 -15.10 2.22
C THR A 163 -2.97 -13.62 2.37
N SER A 164 -4.23 -13.26 2.18
CA SER A 164 -4.68 -11.87 2.32
C SER A 164 -4.60 -11.36 3.76
N LEU A 165 -4.49 -10.03 3.93
CA LEU A 165 -4.50 -9.38 5.24
C LEU A 165 -5.74 -9.75 6.05
N ASN A 166 -6.92 -9.76 5.41
CA ASN A 166 -8.19 -10.13 6.03
C ASN A 166 -8.21 -11.58 6.51
N LEU A 167 -7.63 -12.51 5.75
CA LEU A 167 -7.53 -13.91 6.18
C LEU A 167 -6.59 -14.04 7.38
N LEU A 168 -5.45 -13.35 7.39
CA LEU A 168 -4.55 -13.32 8.55
C LEU A 168 -5.24 -12.72 9.77
N ALA A 169 -5.95 -11.60 9.62
CA ALA A 169 -6.72 -11.00 10.70
C ALA A 169 -7.73 -11.99 11.29
N HIS A 170 -8.48 -12.68 10.42
CA HIS A 170 -9.46 -13.68 10.84
C HIS A 170 -8.83 -14.81 11.67
N ILE A 171 -7.76 -15.42 11.18
CA ILE A 171 -7.13 -16.56 11.88
C ILE A 171 -6.44 -16.16 13.19
N PHE A 172 -6.00 -14.89 13.31
CA PHE A 172 -5.46 -14.35 14.56
C PHE A 172 -6.54 -13.82 15.52
N GLY A 173 -7.82 -13.90 15.15
CA GLY A 173 -8.92 -13.38 15.97
C GLY A 173 -8.89 -11.85 16.10
N ILE A 174 -8.26 -11.15 15.17
CA ILE A 174 -8.22 -9.69 15.10
C ILE A 174 -9.57 -9.23 14.56
N PRO A 175 -10.27 -8.30 15.26
CA PRO A 175 -11.48 -7.72 14.72
C PRO A 175 -11.16 -7.05 13.38
N SER A 176 -11.63 -7.65 12.28
CA SER A 176 -11.67 -6.98 11.00
C SER A 176 -12.97 -6.20 10.94
N PRO A 177 -12.95 -4.90 10.75
CA PRO A 177 -14.18 -4.21 10.45
C PRO A 177 -14.77 -4.88 9.19
N LYS A 178 -16.07 -5.20 9.23
CA LYS A 178 -16.77 -5.58 8.02
C LYS A 178 -16.78 -4.34 7.14
N ASP A 179 -15.78 -4.23 6.25
CA ASP A 179 -15.75 -3.16 5.29
C ASP A 179 -16.81 -3.43 4.24
N ASP A 180 -17.44 -2.36 3.82
CA ASP A 180 -18.43 -2.36 2.76
C ASP A 180 -17.80 -2.32 1.37
N ILE A 181 -16.44 -2.23 1.30
CA ILE A 181 -15.64 -2.25 0.07
C ILE A 181 -14.41 -3.14 0.21
N ASP A 182 -13.89 -3.55 -0.92
CA ASP A 182 -12.58 -4.20 -1.05
C ASP A 182 -11.70 -3.46 -2.08
N GLY A 183 -10.42 -3.83 -2.15
CA GLY A 183 -9.46 -3.17 -3.04
C GLY A 183 -9.86 -3.13 -4.53
N SER A 184 -10.68 -4.08 -5.00
CA SER A 184 -11.16 -4.11 -6.39
C SER A 184 -12.20 -3.04 -6.68
N GLN A 185 -12.87 -2.51 -5.65
CA GLN A 185 -13.92 -1.50 -5.75
C GLN A 185 -13.39 -0.07 -5.60
N ILE A 186 -12.13 0.11 -5.22
CA ILE A 186 -11.52 1.44 -5.01
C ILE A 186 -11.69 2.34 -6.23
N ALA A 187 -11.43 1.83 -7.43
CA ALA A 187 -11.59 2.61 -8.66
C ALA A 187 -13.04 3.08 -8.87
N GLN A 188 -14.02 2.23 -8.58
CA GLN A 188 -15.44 2.57 -8.66
C GLN A 188 -15.81 3.65 -7.63
N VAL A 189 -15.41 3.46 -6.38
CA VAL A 189 -15.68 4.45 -5.31
C VAL A 189 -15.04 5.80 -5.64
N TYR A 190 -13.82 5.79 -6.21
CA TYR A 190 -13.11 7.00 -6.59
C TYR A 190 -13.78 7.74 -7.76
N TYR A 191 -14.10 7.04 -8.86
CA TYR A 191 -14.57 7.67 -10.10
C TYR A 191 -16.08 7.89 -10.16
N GLU A 192 -16.87 6.92 -9.69
CA GLU A 192 -18.33 6.97 -9.79
C GLU A 192 -18.97 7.60 -8.55
N GLU A 193 -18.59 7.11 -7.36
CA GLU A 193 -19.17 7.62 -6.12
C GLU A 193 -18.53 8.94 -5.66
N LYS A 194 -17.28 9.23 -6.09
CA LYS A 194 -16.47 10.38 -5.67
C LYS A 194 -16.38 10.50 -4.15
N ASN A 195 -16.27 9.37 -3.48
CA ASN A 195 -16.29 9.28 -2.03
C ASN A 195 -14.90 8.98 -1.45
N MET A 196 -14.04 10.01 -1.41
CA MET A 196 -12.70 9.91 -0.87
C MET A 196 -12.69 9.52 0.63
N GLU A 197 -13.68 9.96 1.40
CA GLU A 197 -13.76 9.64 2.84
C GLU A 197 -13.96 8.14 3.07
N ARG A 198 -14.72 7.47 2.20
CA ARG A 198 -14.90 6.02 2.25
C ARG A 198 -13.59 5.29 1.98
N ILE A 199 -12.79 5.76 1.02
CA ILE A 199 -11.45 5.23 0.71
C ILE A 199 -10.49 5.46 1.87
N LYS A 200 -10.45 6.66 2.45
CA LYS A 200 -9.62 6.98 3.62
C LYS A 200 -9.93 6.08 4.81
N ASN A 201 -11.21 5.88 5.09
CA ASN A 201 -11.65 5.02 6.18
C ASN A 201 -11.21 3.56 5.96
N TYR A 202 -11.36 3.05 4.73
CA TYR A 202 -10.90 1.71 4.35
C TYR A 202 -9.38 1.57 4.56
N CYS A 203 -8.57 2.42 3.93
CA CYS A 203 -7.12 2.41 4.02
C CYS A 203 -6.61 2.56 5.48
N THR A 204 -7.25 3.42 6.30
CA THR A 204 -6.90 3.60 7.71
C THR A 204 -7.13 2.32 8.52
N LYS A 205 -8.25 1.63 8.27
CA LYS A 205 -8.56 0.35 8.92
C LYS A 205 -7.57 -0.75 8.53
N ASP A 206 -7.17 -0.79 7.26
CA ASP A 206 -6.17 -1.75 6.80
C ASP A 206 -4.82 -1.52 7.46
N VAL A 207 -4.40 -0.27 7.68
CA VAL A 207 -3.17 0.05 8.44
C VAL A 207 -3.26 -0.40 9.90
N VAL A 208 -4.39 -0.24 10.58
CA VAL A 208 -4.59 -0.74 11.95
C VAL A 208 -4.54 -2.26 11.98
N THR A 209 -5.22 -2.90 11.06
CA THR A 209 -5.25 -4.36 10.90
C THR A 209 -3.84 -4.90 10.62
N LEU A 210 -3.09 -4.25 9.74
CA LEU A 210 -1.70 -4.57 9.42
C LEU A 210 -0.81 -4.53 10.67
N ALA A 211 -0.93 -3.49 11.50
CA ALA A 211 -0.15 -3.37 12.72
C ALA A 211 -0.47 -4.50 13.72
N ARG A 212 -1.73 -4.83 13.90
CA ARG A 212 -2.19 -5.94 14.75
C ARG A 212 -1.71 -7.31 14.24
N VAL A 213 -1.79 -7.54 12.93
CA VAL A 213 -1.27 -8.76 12.29
C VAL A 213 0.24 -8.85 12.49
N TYR A 214 0.99 -7.76 12.27
CA TYR A 214 2.43 -7.74 12.53
C TYR A 214 2.77 -8.10 13.98
N GLN A 215 2.05 -7.51 14.95
CA GLN A 215 2.26 -7.81 16.36
C GLN A 215 1.96 -9.29 16.68
N SER A 216 0.89 -9.86 16.14
CA SER A 216 0.56 -11.28 16.30
C SER A 216 1.65 -12.18 15.70
N LEU A 217 2.15 -11.87 14.51
CA LEU A 217 3.26 -12.59 13.86
C LEU A 217 4.56 -12.54 14.68
N LYS A 218 4.74 -11.52 15.50
CA LYS A 218 5.91 -11.35 16.38
C LYS A 218 5.66 -11.79 17.81
N ALA A 219 4.49 -12.38 18.12
CA ALA A 219 4.07 -12.75 19.47
C ALA A 219 4.17 -11.56 20.47
N LEU A 220 3.86 -10.35 20.01
CA LEU A 220 3.80 -9.13 20.81
C LEU A 220 2.36 -8.87 21.31
N PRO A 221 2.19 -8.07 22.37
CA PRO A 221 0.86 -7.59 22.76
C PRO A 221 0.19 -6.86 21.61
N VAL A 222 -1.06 -7.24 21.29
CA VAL A 222 -1.82 -6.66 20.18
C VAL A 222 -2.50 -5.37 20.62
N LEU A 223 -2.42 -4.33 19.80
CA LEU A 223 -3.08 -3.03 19.99
C LEU A 223 -4.58 -3.20 20.26
N GLN A 224 -5.06 -2.55 21.33
CA GLN A 224 -6.48 -2.43 21.62
C GLN A 224 -7.03 -1.14 20.99
N ASP A 225 -8.34 -1.05 20.81
CA ASP A 225 -8.97 0.16 20.24
C ASP A 225 -8.67 1.42 21.07
N SER A 226 -8.54 1.27 22.41
CA SER A 226 -8.16 2.35 23.31
C SER A 226 -6.73 2.89 23.12
N ASP A 227 -5.89 2.17 22.39
CA ASP A 227 -4.50 2.56 22.12
C ASP A 227 -4.35 3.35 20.81
N ILE A 228 -5.43 3.46 20.04
CA ILE A 228 -5.42 4.06 18.71
C ILE A 228 -5.92 5.49 18.76
N ILE A 229 -5.17 6.39 18.14
CA ILE A 229 -5.55 7.77 17.90
C ILE A 229 -5.69 7.97 16.39
N TYR A 230 -6.92 8.21 15.96
CA TYR A 230 -7.24 8.56 14.58
C TYR A 230 -7.01 10.05 14.34
N ALA A 231 -6.22 10.41 13.29
CA ALA A 231 -5.90 11.78 12.92
C ALA A 231 -6.29 12.07 11.46
#